data_0d2d065c803d662cc635ac5d7586865e
#
_entry.id   0d2d065c803d662cc635ac5d7586865e
#
_cell.length_a   1.000
_cell.length_b   1.000
_cell.length_c   1.000
_cell.angle_alpha   90.00
_cell.angle_beta   90.00
_cell.angle_gamma   90.00
#
_symmetry.space_group_name_H-M   'P 1'
#
loop_
_entity.id
_entity.type
_entity.pdbx_description
1 polymer ?
#
loop_
_entity_poly.entity_id
_entity_poly.type
_entity_poly.pdbx_seq_one_letter_code
_entity_poly.pdbx_strand_id
1 'polypeptide(L)'
;DFPLLEWSEEDNRYYAMHHPFTAPKPEDIPLLDSNPGAVRANAYDMVINGVEVGGGSIRIHDSKLQKKMFEVLGFTEERAEINFGFLMNAFKFGAPPHGGIAYGLDRYVSLLAGLDSIRDCIAFPKNNQGRDVMLDAPTLISQEQLDELGISVNLKEE
;
A
#
# COMPACT_ATOMS: atom_id res chain seq x y z
N ASP A 1 14.54 11.81 -2.12
CA ASP A 1 14.46 10.70 -1.17
C ASP A 1 13.12 10.79 -0.42
N PHE A 2 12.33 9.71 -0.47
CA PHE A 2 11.07 9.63 0.26
C PHE A 2 11.30 9.28 1.73
N PRO A 3 10.47 9.79 2.67
CA PRO A 3 10.47 9.27 4.03
C PRO A 3 9.98 7.80 4.03
N LEU A 4 10.52 7.00 4.93
CA LEU A 4 10.09 5.60 5.09
C LEU A 4 8.79 5.51 5.88
N LEU A 5 8.66 6.39 6.88
CA LEU A 5 7.61 6.37 7.89
C LEU A 5 6.98 7.75 8.01
N GLU A 6 5.69 7.77 8.35
CA GLU A 6 4.91 8.95 8.68
C GLU A 6 4.32 8.79 10.07
N TRP A 7 4.42 9.84 10.90
CA TRP A 7 3.83 9.86 12.22
C TRP A 7 2.37 10.29 12.16
N SER A 8 1.48 9.52 12.78
CA SER A 8 0.08 9.90 12.98
C SER A 8 -0.11 10.43 14.41
N GLU A 9 -0.48 11.69 14.53
CA GLU A 9 -0.85 12.28 15.81
C GLU A 9 -2.15 11.68 16.37
N GLU A 10 -3.09 11.33 15.49
CA GLU A 10 -4.38 10.75 15.85
C GLU A 10 -4.21 9.35 16.48
N ASP A 11 -3.40 8.50 15.87
CA ASP A 11 -3.19 7.12 16.30
C ASP A 11 -1.97 6.96 17.22
N ASN A 12 -1.18 8.03 17.41
CA ASN A 12 0.05 8.06 18.21
C ASN A 12 1.02 6.92 17.84
N ARG A 13 1.24 6.73 16.53
CA ARG A 13 2.14 5.71 15.99
C ARG A 13 2.66 6.07 14.60
N TYR A 14 3.69 5.34 14.17
CA TYR A 14 4.17 5.40 12.80
C TYR A 14 3.36 4.52 11.85
N TYR A 15 3.18 5.03 10.64
CA TYR A 15 2.71 4.30 9.46
C TYR A 15 3.82 4.19 8.42
N ALA A 16 3.81 3.12 7.63
CA ALA A 16 4.68 3.04 6.47
C ALA A 16 4.16 4.01 5.40
N MET A 17 5.00 4.93 4.92
CA MET A 17 4.62 5.91 3.89
C MET A 17 4.18 5.24 2.59
N HIS A 18 4.82 4.15 2.18
CA HIS A 18 4.52 3.40 0.97
C HIS A 18 4.04 1.99 1.28
N HIS A 19 4.91 1.19 1.93
CA HIS A 19 4.64 -0.22 2.15
C HIS A 19 5.49 -0.77 3.31
N PRO A 20 4.96 -1.66 4.20
CA PRO A 20 5.71 -2.22 5.32
C PRO A 20 6.96 -3.03 4.93
N PHE A 21 7.05 -3.46 3.69
CA PHE A 21 8.19 -4.22 3.17
C PHE A 21 9.18 -3.37 2.35
N THR A 22 9.01 -2.06 2.29
CA THR A 22 9.96 -1.13 1.67
C THR A 22 11.23 -1.07 2.50
N ALA A 23 12.39 -1.28 1.86
CA ALA A 23 13.67 -1.20 2.53
C ALA A 23 14.02 0.25 2.88
N PRO A 24 14.55 0.51 4.08
CA PRO A 24 15.21 1.76 4.40
C PRO A 24 16.50 1.93 3.57
N LYS A 25 17.00 3.14 3.45
CA LYS A 25 18.37 3.38 3.01
C LYS A 25 19.32 2.68 3.99
N PRO A 26 20.36 1.96 3.52
CA PRO A 26 21.26 1.20 4.41
C PRO A 26 21.91 2.04 5.51
N GLU A 27 22.28 3.27 5.18
CA GLU A 27 22.89 4.21 6.12
C GLU A 27 21.93 4.71 7.22
N ASP A 28 20.62 4.62 6.99
CA ASP A 28 19.58 5.10 7.91
C ASP A 28 19.03 3.99 8.82
N ILE A 29 19.42 2.72 8.61
CA ILE A 29 18.92 1.60 9.42
C ILE A 29 19.08 1.84 10.93
N PRO A 30 20.23 2.38 11.44
CA PRO A 30 20.38 2.66 12.86
C PRO A 30 19.38 3.68 13.42
N LEU A 31 18.83 4.53 12.57
CA LEU A 31 17.82 5.53 12.97
C LEU A 31 16.46 4.92 13.31
N LEU A 32 16.18 3.70 12.91
CA LEU A 32 14.94 3.00 13.28
C LEU A 32 14.75 2.88 14.79
N ASP A 33 15.86 2.85 15.57
CA ASP A 33 15.83 2.80 17.03
C ASP A 33 15.80 4.18 17.70
N SER A 34 16.40 5.18 17.08
CA SER A 34 16.64 6.49 17.72
C SER A 34 15.77 7.61 17.19
N ASN A 35 15.46 7.59 15.90
CA ASN A 35 14.67 8.62 15.22
C ASN A 35 13.99 8.05 13.96
N PRO A 36 12.95 7.20 14.12
CA PRO A 36 12.30 6.52 12.99
C PRO A 36 11.75 7.47 11.92
N GLY A 37 11.28 8.65 12.31
CA GLY A 37 10.75 9.67 11.38
C GLY A 37 11.79 10.27 10.44
N ALA A 38 13.09 10.12 10.71
CA ALA A 38 14.16 10.60 9.84
C ALA A 38 14.67 9.55 8.85
N VAL A 39 14.16 8.32 8.92
CA VAL A 39 14.58 7.21 8.04
C VAL A 39 14.05 7.43 6.64
N ARG A 40 14.94 7.37 5.64
CA ARG A 40 14.58 7.49 4.22
C ARG A 40 14.30 6.12 3.62
N ALA A 41 13.30 6.08 2.74
CA ALA A 41 12.93 4.90 1.97
C ALA A 41 13.86 4.66 0.78
N ASN A 42 14.09 3.40 0.44
CA ASN A 42 14.65 3.02 -0.84
C ASN A 42 13.51 2.80 -1.85
N ALA A 43 12.76 3.87 -2.07
CA ALA A 43 11.60 3.95 -2.95
C ALA A 43 11.84 4.96 -4.08
N TYR A 44 11.12 4.79 -5.17
CA TYR A 44 11.27 5.58 -6.38
C TYR A 44 9.98 5.63 -7.19
N ASP A 45 9.75 6.76 -7.85
CA ASP A 45 8.66 6.94 -8.79
C ASP A 45 9.22 7.31 -10.17
N MET A 46 8.51 6.88 -11.19
CA MET A 46 8.71 7.33 -12.55
C MET A 46 7.71 8.44 -12.87
N VAL A 47 8.23 9.60 -13.25
CA VAL A 47 7.42 10.80 -13.55
C VAL A 47 7.62 11.18 -15.01
N ILE A 48 6.52 11.38 -15.75
CA ILE A 48 6.53 11.86 -17.15
C ILE A 48 5.61 13.08 -17.21
N ASN A 49 6.13 14.19 -17.75
CA ASN A 49 5.40 15.45 -17.89
C ASN A 49 4.72 15.93 -16.58
N GLY A 50 5.38 15.72 -15.44
CA GLY A 50 4.85 16.10 -14.13
C GLY A 50 3.79 15.12 -13.55
N VAL A 51 3.51 14.01 -14.23
CA VAL A 51 2.57 12.98 -13.79
C VAL A 51 3.34 11.72 -13.39
N GLU A 52 3.11 11.24 -12.17
CA GLU A 52 3.58 9.93 -11.73
C GLU A 52 2.90 8.82 -12.53
N VAL A 53 3.68 8.04 -13.26
CA VAL A 53 3.19 6.95 -14.10
C VAL A 53 3.53 5.56 -13.56
N GLY A 54 4.38 5.49 -12.56
CA GLY A 54 4.73 4.24 -11.91
C GLY A 54 5.54 4.48 -10.67
N GLY A 55 5.46 3.56 -9.71
CA GLY A 55 6.20 3.62 -8.47
C GLY A 55 6.63 2.25 -7.98
N GLY A 56 7.64 2.23 -7.15
CA GLY A 56 8.18 1.00 -6.60
C GLY A 56 9.22 1.20 -5.52
N SER A 57 9.75 0.10 -5.05
CA SER A 57 10.81 0.13 -4.04
C SER A 57 11.69 -1.10 -4.07
N ILE A 58 12.88 -0.96 -3.48
CA ILE A 58 13.66 -2.10 -3.04
C ILE A 58 12.99 -2.66 -1.78
N ARG A 59 12.87 -3.98 -1.70
CA ARG A 59 12.19 -4.66 -0.60
C ARG A 59 13.17 -5.13 0.47
N ILE A 60 12.68 -5.20 1.70
CA ILE A 60 13.40 -5.87 2.78
C ILE A 60 13.43 -7.36 2.46
N HIS A 61 14.61 -7.96 2.52
CA HIS A 61 14.82 -9.41 2.36
C HIS A 61 15.50 -10.04 3.57
N ASP A 62 15.97 -9.21 4.51
CA ASP A 62 16.49 -9.67 5.80
C ASP A 62 15.35 -9.78 6.82
N SER A 63 15.20 -10.97 7.41
CA SER A 63 14.11 -11.25 8.35
C SER A 63 14.20 -10.47 9.66
N LYS A 64 15.41 -10.11 10.10
CA LYS A 64 15.60 -9.33 11.33
C LYS A 64 15.21 -7.88 11.11
N LEU A 65 15.59 -7.32 9.96
CA LEU A 65 15.20 -5.97 9.58
C LEU A 65 13.68 -5.88 9.39
N GLN A 66 13.05 -6.92 8.80
CA GLN A 66 11.59 -6.94 8.64
C GLN A 66 10.85 -6.98 9.98
N LYS A 67 11.32 -7.79 10.94
CA LYS A 67 10.79 -7.79 12.30
C LYS A 67 10.90 -6.42 12.95
N LYS A 68 12.05 -5.77 12.82
CA LYS A 68 12.28 -4.42 13.34
C LYS A 68 11.31 -3.41 12.74
N MET A 69 11.04 -3.48 11.43
CA MET A 69 10.04 -2.64 10.78
C MET A 69 8.64 -2.85 11.37
N PHE A 70 8.22 -4.09 11.61
CA PHE A 70 6.94 -4.37 12.23
C PHE A 70 6.83 -3.80 13.64
N GLU A 71 7.90 -3.91 14.46
CA GLU A 71 7.96 -3.30 15.79
C GLU A 71 7.77 -1.79 15.73
N VAL A 72 8.48 -1.09 14.85
CA VAL A 72 8.37 0.37 14.67
C VAL A 72 6.96 0.78 14.21
N LEU A 73 6.31 -0.05 13.39
CA LEU A 73 4.93 0.16 12.95
C LEU A 73 3.88 -0.22 14.00
N GLY A 74 4.30 -0.69 15.18
CA GLY A 74 3.41 -1.05 16.29
C GLY A 74 2.70 -2.40 16.13
N PHE A 75 3.23 -3.31 15.30
CA PHE A 75 2.74 -4.68 15.25
C PHE A 75 3.28 -5.46 16.45
N THR A 76 2.38 -6.17 17.13
CA THR A 76 2.79 -7.23 18.05
C THR A 76 3.33 -8.42 17.26
N GLU A 77 4.17 -9.24 17.88
CA GLU A 77 4.73 -10.44 17.25
C GLU A 77 3.62 -11.39 16.76
N GLU A 78 2.58 -11.58 17.59
CA GLU A 78 1.42 -12.39 17.24
C GLU A 78 0.66 -11.84 16.01
N ARG A 79 0.40 -10.53 15.97
CA ARG A 79 -0.29 -9.89 14.84
C ARG A 79 0.54 -9.95 13.57
N ALA A 80 1.85 -9.78 13.66
CA ALA A 80 2.76 -9.91 12.53
C ALA A 80 2.76 -11.35 11.98
N GLU A 81 2.75 -12.36 12.87
CA GLU A 81 2.70 -13.77 12.47
C GLU A 81 1.35 -14.12 11.79
N ILE A 82 0.22 -13.67 12.34
CA ILE A 82 -1.11 -13.90 11.74
C ILE A 82 -1.19 -13.29 10.34
N ASN A 83 -0.72 -12.05 10.17
CA ASN A 83 -0.88 -11.31 8.92
C ASN A 83 0.18 -11.67 7.86
N PHE A 84 1.41 -11.93 8.30
CA PHE A 84 2.57 -12.02 7.41
C PHE A 84 3.46 -13.25 7.67
N GLY A 85 3.03 -14.16 8.56
CA GLY A 85 3.82 -15.33 8.94
C GLY A 85 4.18 -16.20 7.74
N PHE A 86 3.29 -16.37 6.78
CA PHE A 86 3.56 -17.10 5.54
C PHE A 86 4.75 -16.51 4.76
N LEU A 87 4.85 -15.19 4.67
CA LEU A 87 5.95 -14.51 3.98
C LEU A 87 7.23 -14.57 4.79
N MET A 88 7.15 -14.34 6.12
CA MET A 88 8.28 -14.45 7.02
C MET A 88 8.85 -15.88 7.06
N ASN A 89 8.00 -16.88 6.94
CA ASN A 89 8.43 -18.27 6.80
C ASN A 89 9.17 -18.51 5.46
N ALA A 90 8.66 -17.96 4.37
CA ALA A 90 9.34 -18.04 3.07
C ALA A 90 10.75 -17.42 3.11
N PHE A 91 10.95 -16.33 3.85
CA PHE A 91 12.25 -15.69 4.01
C PHE A 91 13.30 -16.59 4.71
N LYS A 92 12.86 -17.55 5.53
CA LYS A 92 13.76 -18.52 6.16
C LYS A 92 14.45 -19.45 5.17
N PHE A 93 13.90 -19.61 3.98
CA PHE A 93 14.48 -20.39 2.89
C PHE A 93 15.42 -19.59 1.99
N GLY A 94 15.63 -18.32 2.29
CA GLY A 94 16.53 -17.42 1.58
C GLY A 94 15.80 -16.58 0.54
N ALA A 95 15.41 -15.36 0.91
CA ALA A 95 14.91 -14.39 -0.04
C ALA A 95 16.09 -13.64 -0.70
N PRO A 96 16.19 -13.55 -2.04
CA PRO A 96 17.19 -12.75 -2.69
C PRO A 96 16.89 -11.25 -2.49
N PRO A 97 17.88 -10.35 -2.64
CA PRO A 97 17.62 -8.94 -2.84
C PRO A 97 16.65 -8.77 -4.02
N HIS A 98 15.58 -8.03 -3.81
CA HIS A 98 14.53 -7.87 -4.82
C HIS A 98 13.90 -6.49 -4.71
N GLY A 99 13.25 -6.09 -5.75
CA GLY A 99 12.50 -4.85 -5.87
C GLY A 99 11.67 -4.89 -7.15
N GLY A 100 10.94 -3.82 -7.41
CA GLY A 100 10.14 -3.74 -8.61
C GLY A 100 9.51 -2.38 -8.78
N ILE A 101 8.89 -2.18 -9.93
CA ILE A 101 8.10 -1.00 -10.26
C ILE A 101 6.77 -1.45 -10.87
N ALA A 102 5.69 -0.79 -10.48
CA ALA A 102 4.37 -0.98 -11.07
C ALA A 102 3.95 0.28 -11.82
N TYR A 103 3.45 0.11 -13.03
CA TYR A 103 3.00 1.21 -13.86
C TYR A 103 1.47 1.32 -13.84
N GLY A 104 0.96 2.56 -13.74
CA GLY A 104 -0.44 2.86 -13.93
C GLY A 104 -0.81 2.82 -15.42
N LEU A 105 -1.38 1.71 -15.90
CA LEU A 105 -1.69 1.52 -17.31
C LEU A 105 -2.54 2.67 -17.87
N ASP A 106 -3.60 3.05 -17.18
CA ASP A 106 -4.51 4.11 -17.63
C ASP A 106 -3.81 5.47 -17.70
N ARG A 107 -2.94 5.78 -16.73
CA ARG A 107 -2.12 7.00 -16.77
C ARG A 107 -1.16 7.01 -17.96
N TYR A 108 -0.54 5.87 -18.24
CA TYR A 108 0.39 5.73 -19.35
C TYR A 108 -0.33 5.91 -20.70
N VAL A 109 -1.48 5.24 -20.84
CA VAL A 109 -2.31 5.35 -22.05
C VAL A 109 -2.82 6.78 -22.26
N SER A 110 -3.32 7.45 -21.23
CA SER A 110 -3.80 8.82 -21.32
C SER A 110 -2.69 9.79 -21.77
N LEU A 111 -1.49 9.65 -21.22
CA LEU A 111 -0.33 10.47 -21.61
C LEU A 111 0.10 10.23 -23.06
N LEU A 112 0.17 8.98 -23.50
CA LEU A 112 0.52 8.64 -24.88
C LEU A 112 -0.53 9.11 -25.90
N ALA A 113 -1.81 9.10 -25.50
CA ALA A 113 -2.92 9.56 -26.33
C ALA A 113 -3.13 11.08 -26.27
N GLY A 114 -2.40 11.81 -25.41
CA GLY A 114 -2.55 13.24 -25.22
C GLY A 114 -3.89 13.63 -24.58
N LEU A 115 -4.43 12.78 -23.70
CA LEU A 115 -5.70 13.01 -23.02
C LEU A 115 -5.48 13.75 -21.69
N ASP A 116 -6.43 14.60 -21.32
CA ASP A 116 -6.38 15.37 -20.07
C ASP A 116 -6.82 14.56 -18.84
N SER A 117 -7.53 13.45 -19.04
CA SER A 117 -8.07 12.63 -17.98
C SER A 117 -8.01 11.14 -18.30
N ILE A 118 -7.64 10.33 -17.29
CA ILE A 118 -7.70 8.85 -17.39
C ILE A 118 -9.12 8.34 -17.61
N ARG A 119 -10.15 9.13 -17.28
CA ARG A 119 -11.57 8.76 -17.53
C ARG A 119 -11.87 8.59 -19.01
N ASP A 120 -11.12 9.25 -19.90
CA ASP A 120 -11.30 9.17 -21.34
C ASP A 120 -10.76 7.85 -21.94
N CYS A 121 -9.94 7.10 -21.17
CA CYS A 121 -9.38 5.81 -21.59
C CYS A 121 -9.85 4.62 -20.74
N ILE A 122 -10.70 4.84 -19.74
CA ILE A 122 -11.30 3.78 -18.92
C ILE A 122 -12.72 3.50 -19.42
N ALA A 123 -13.04 2.22 -19.68
CA ALA A 123 -14.32 1.81 -20.26
C ALA A 123 -15.54 2.17 -19.39
N PHE A 124 -15.42 2.08 -18.06
CA PHE A 124 -16.51 2.35 -17.12
C PHE A 124 -16.00 3.19 -15.95
N PRO A 125 -15.73 4.50 -16.18
CA PRO A 125 -15.19 5.36 -15.14
C PRO A 125 -16.21 5.59 -14.02
N LYS A 126 -15.74 5.60 -12.78
CA LYS A 126 -16.55 5.95 -11.62
C LYS A 126 -16.75 7.46 -11.54
N ASN A 127 -17.92 7.89 -11.06
CA ASN A 127 -18.17 9.29 -10.74
C ASN A 127 -17.50 9.69 -9.40
N ASN A 128 -17.69 10.96 -8.99
CA ASN A 128 -17.08 11.48 -7.75
C ASN A 128 -17.64 10.83 -6.47
N GLN A 129 -18.77 10.13 -6.56
CA GLN A 129 -19.36 9.37 -5.46
C GLN A 129 -18.92 7.89 -5.46
N GLY A 130 -17.97 7.51 -6.32
CA GLY A 130 -17.52 6.13 -6.46
C GLY A 130 -18.52 5.20 -7.16
N ARG A 131 -19.56 5.76 -7.82
CA ARG A 131 -20.58 4.97 -8.52
C ARG A 131 -20.20 4.72 -9.97
N ASP A 132 -20.44 3.50 -10.42
CA ASP A 132 -20.49 3.14 -11.82
C ASP A 132 -21.89 3.48 -12.35
N VAL A 133 -21.98 4.51 -13.16
CA VAL A 133 -23.29 4.98 -13.69
C VAL A 133 -23.82 4.10 -14.83
N MET A 134 -22.97 3.28 -15.45
CA MET A 134 -23.35 2.36 -16.50
C MET A 134 -24.01 1.10 -15.94
N LEU A 135 -23.45 0.56 -14.86
CA LEU A 135 -23.92 -0.65 -14.20
C LEU A 135 -24.84 -0.38 -13.01
N ASP A 136 -25.02 0.90 -12.66
CA ASP A 136 -25.74 1.35 -11.45
C ASP A 136 -25.18 0.70 -10.16
N ALA A 137 -23.84 0.53 -10.09
CA ALA A 137 -23.15 -0.07 -8.94
C ALA A 137 -22.51 1.02 -8.05
N PRO A 138 -22.39 0.80 -6.73
CA PRO A 138 -22.85 -0.38 -5.97
C PRO A 138 -24.37 -0.42 -5.79
N THR A 139 -24.91 -1.62 -5.64
CA THR A 139 -26.32 -1.88 -5.33
C THR A 139 -26.45 -2.57 -3.98
N LEU A 140 -27.66 -2.61 -3.43
CA LEU A 140 -27.92 -3.33 -2.20
C LEU A 140 -27.78 -4.85 -2.43
N ILE A 141 -27.24 -5.54 -1.45
CA ILE A 141 -27.19 -7.00 -1.42
C ILE A 141 -28.53 -7.51 -0.90
N SER A 142 -29.05 -8.60 -1.48
CA SER A 142 -30.30 -9.19 -1.00
C SER A 142 -30.11 -9.84 0.38
N GLN A 143 -31.18 -9.85 1.18
CA GLN A 143 -31.13 -10.46 2.50
C GLN A 143 -30.81 -11.96 2.41
N GLU A 144 -31.27 -12.66 1.38
CA GLU A 144 -30.97 -14.08 1.15
C GLU A 144 -29.46 -14.35 1.04
N GLN A 145 -28.73 -13.47 0.31
CA GLN A 145 -27.28 -13.57 0.18
C GLN A 145 -26.55 -13.29 1.50
N LEU A 146 -27.07 -12.36 2.28
CA LEU A 146 -26.50 -12.06 3.62
C LEU A 146 -26.74 -13.25 4.57
N ASP A 147 -27.92 -13.83 4.56
CA ASP A 147 -28.29 -14.98 5.39
C ASP A 147 -27.46 -16.23 5.03
N GLU A 148 -27.24 -16.49 3.74
CA GLU A 148 -26.39 -17.59 3.26
C GLU A 148 -24.95 -17.47 3.79
N LEU A 149 -24.42 -16.25 3.88
CA LEU A 149 -23.08 -15.97 4.38
C LEU A 149 -23.01 -15.83 5.91
N GLY A 150 -24.14 -15.82 6.60
CA GLY A 150 -24.20 -15.56 8.04
C GLY A 150 -23.75 -14.15 8.40
N ILE A 151 -23.99 -13.17 7.54
CA ILE A 151 -23.59 -11.76 7.72
C ILE A 151 -24.80 -10.90 7.97
N SER A 152 -24.69 -9.92 8.85
CA SER A 152 -25.69 -8.86 9.04
C SER A 152 -25.09 -7.48 8.81
N VAL A 153 -25.89 -6.58 8.24
CA VAL A 153 -25.53 -5.17 8.07
C VAL A 153 -25.94 -4.41 9.33
N ASN A 154 -24.97 -3.78 9.98
CA ASN A 154 -25.20 -2.90 11.12
C ASN A 154 -24.79 -1.48 10.73
N LEU A 155 -25.77 -0.68 10.35
CA LEU A 155 -25.52 0.75 10.03
C LEU A 155 -25.47 1.52 11.35
N LYS A 156 -24.40 2.28 11.55
CA LYS A 156 -24.38 3.28 12.62
C LYS A 156 -25.36 4.38 12.23
N GLU A 157 -26.28 4.70 13.11
CA GLU A 157 -27.11 5.91 13.00
C GLU A 157 -26.15 7.12 13.09
N GLU A 158 -26.20 8.03 12.08
CA GLU A 158 -25.46 9.28 12.06
C GLU A 158 -26.01 10.30 13.08
#